data_fb03093091fe78532a3dccfccaabb06f
#
_entry.id   fb03093091fe78532a3dccfccaabb06f
#
_cell.length_a   1.000
_cell.length_b   1.000
_cell.length_c   1.000
_cell.angle_alpha   90.00
_cell.angle_beta   90.00
_cell.angle_gamma   90.00
#
_symmetry.space_group_name_H-M   'P 1'
#
loop_
_entity.id
_entity.type
_entity.pdbx_description
1 polymer ?
#
loop_
_entity_poly.entity_id
_entity_poly.type
_entity_poly.pdbx_seq_one_letter_code
_entity_poly.pdbx_strand_id
1 'polypeptide(L)'
;IRLRYQRNSIEPMENQMTKTGRAVVYDSPNTPFVIREFPVRDVHVDEVLVKITMSTICRSDIHSYLGHRPNPCPGILGHEIIGVIDQIGETITHDMRGDPLGVGDRVTWTEYFHDGPSYYADIHDMPQKSEGLRKYGHDLVAEDPHFLGGFADYCYILPGTGILKLPEDISDEEAAPLNCGVAT
;
A
#
# COMPACT_ATOMS: atom_id res chain seq x y z
N ILE A 1 43.67 30.98 -32.19
CA ILE A 1 42.76 29.93 -31.67
C ILE A 1 41.60 30.61 -30.99
N ARG A 2 40.39 30.64 -31.64
CA ARG A 2 39.17 31.17 -31.05
C ARG A 2 38.43 30.02 -30.41
N LEU A 3 38.35 29.97 -29.08
CA LEU A 3 37.47 29.07 -28.32
C LEU A 3 36.04 29.57 -28.44
N ARG A 4 35.14 28.77 -29.02
CA ARG A 4 33.70 29.00 -28.98
C ARG A 4 33.15 28.46 -27.67
N TYR A 5 32.67 29.34 -26.83
CA TYR A 5 31.92 28.99 -25.62
C TYR A 5 30.50 28.60 -26.04
N GLN A 6 30.14 27.29 -25.94
CA GLN A 6 28.74 26.86 -26.06
C GLN A 6 28.08 27.08 -24.71
N ARG A 7 27.08 27.95 -24.67
CA ARG A 7 26.15 28.03 -23.54
C ARG A 7 25.24 26.80 -23.61
N ASN A 8 25.41 25.87 -22.69
CA ASN A 8 24.35 24.91 -22.40
C ASN A 8 23.22 25.69 -21.75
N SER A 9 22.12 25.84 -22.46
CA SER A 9 20.85 26.29 -21.90
C SER A 9 20.36 25.17 -20.96
N ILE A 10 20.47 25.41 -19.67
CA ILE A 10 19.73 24.62 -18.66
C ILE A 10 18.28 25.06 -18.86
N GLU A 11 17.48 24.20 -19.49
CA GLU A 11 16.03 24.37 -19.48
C GLU A 11 15.56 24.33 -18.02
N PRO A 12 14.66 25.24 -17.60
CA PRO A 12 14.10 25.17 -16.27
C PRO A 12 13.36 23.82 -16.14
N MET A 13 13.70 23.02 -15.11
CA MET A 13 12.90 21.85 -14.73
C MET A 13 11.46 22.33 -14.58
N GLU A 14 10.57 21.88 -15.46
CA GLU A 14 9.13 22.04 -15.29
C GLU A 14 8.79 21.60 -13.87
N ASN A 15 8.11 22.46 -13.16
CA ASN A 15 7.58 22.20 -11.82
C ASN A 15 6.49 21.12 -11.98
N GLN A 16 6.91 19.84 -12.05
CA GLN A 16 5.99 18.72 -11.99
C GLN A 16 5.28 18.83 -10.65
N MET A 17 4.00 19.19 -10.68
CA MET A 17 3.16 19.17 -9.51
C MET A 17 3.20 17.76 -8.94
N THR A 18 3.88 17.58 -7.81
CA THR A 18 3.98 16.29 -7.13
C THR A 18 2.57 15.85 -6.78
N LYS A 19 2.15 14.69 -7.30
CA LYS A 19 0.87 14.08 -6.95
C LYS A 19 0.81 13.90 -5.44
N THR A 20 -0.28 14.29 -4.81
CA THR A 20 -0.51 14.08 -3.38
C THR A 20 -1.74 13.21 -3.14
N GLY A 21 -1.80 12.58 -1.99
CA GLY A 21 -2.95 11.83 -1.50
C GLY A 21 -3.19 12.14 -0.03
N ARG A 22 -4.42 11.97 0.41
CA ARG A 22 -4.83 12.17 1.81
C ARG A 22 -4.80 10.84 2.54
N ALA A 23 -4.49 10.92 3.84
CA ALA A 23 -4.60 9.79 4.75
C ALA A 23 -5.19 10.23 6.08
N VAL A 24 -5.95 9.33 6.69
CA VAL A 24 -6.48 9.47 8.05
C VAL A 24 -5.43 8.93 9.01
N VAL A 25 -4.70 9.83 9.66
CA VAL A 25 -3.56 9.49 10.51
C VAL A 25 -4.02 9.25 11.94
N TYR A 26 -3.58 8.13 12.48
CA TYR A 26 -3.68 7.73 13.88
C TYR A 26 -2.40 8.13 14.61
N ASP A 27 -2.45 9.21 15.40
CA ASP A 27 -1.26 9.75 16.08
C ASP A 27 -0.91 9.03 17.39
N SER A 28 -1.94 8.59 18.12
CA SER A 28 -1.79 7.82 19.37
C SER A 28 -3.15 7.27 19.84
N PRO A 29 -3.15 6.30 20.76
CA PRO A 29 -4.40 5.76 21.32
C PRO A 29 -5.31 6.84 21.91
N ASN A 30 -6.62 6.71 21.66
CA ASN A 30 -7.67 7.58 22.19
C ASN A 30 -7.56 9.07 21.77
N THR A 31 -6.80 9.38 20.72
CA THR A 31 -6.77 10.73 20.16
C THR A 31 -7.59 10.80 18.86
N PRO A 32 -8.19 11.95 18.54
CA PRO A 32 -8.90 12.12 17.27
C PRO A 32 -7.96 11.86 16.08
N PHE A 33 -8.48 11.20 15.05
CA PHE A 33 -7.79 11.07 13.77
C PHE A 33 -7.61 12.44 13.10
N VAL A 34 -6.51 12.59 12.37
CA VAL A 34 -6.20 13.81 11.62
C VAL A 34 -6.00 13.46 10.15
N ILE A 35 -6.67 14.17 9.25
CA ILE A 35 -6.42 14.03 7.81
C ILE A 35 -5.14 14.82 7.47
N ARG A 36 -4.18 14.13 6.84
CA ARG A 36 -2.93 14.73 6.34
C ARG A 36 -2.73 14.38 4.87
N GLU A 37 -2.01 15.24 4.17
CA GLU A 37 -1.59 15.02 2.80
C GLU A 37 -0.13 14.60 2.75
N PHE A 38 0.17 13.61 1.89
CA PHE A 38 1.51 13.10 1.65
C PHE A 38 1.79 13.03 0.16
N PRO A 39 3.05 13.14 -0.26
CA PRO A 39 3.42 12.93 -1.65
C PRO A 39 3.16 11.48 -2.07
N VAL A 40 2.70 11.31 -3.30
CA VAL A 40 2.59 10.01 -3.98
C VAL A 40 3.73 9.94 -4.98
N ARG A 41 4.65 9.00 -4.76
CA ARG A 41 5.76 8.74 -5.68
C ARG A 41 5.38 7.72 -6.74
N ASP A 42 6.17 7.63 -7.80
CA ASP A 42 6.07 6.52 -8.74
C ASP A 42 6.45 5.20 -8.07
N VAL A 43 5.87 4.10 -8.56
CA VAL A 43 6.16 2.74 -8.06
C VAL A 43 7.55 2.27 -8.48
N HIS A 44 8.19 1.44 -7.67
CA HIS A 44 9.34 0.67 -8.07
C HIS A 44 8.93 -0.48 -8.99
N VAL A 45 9.91 -1.16 -9.58
CA VAL A 45 9.67 -2.21 -10.60
C VAL A 45 8.84 -3.39 -10.07
N ASP A 46 8.81 -3.59 -8.76
CA ASP A 46 8.17 -4.69 -8.02
C ASP A 46 7.06 -4.23 -7.06
N GLU A 47 6.54 -3.02 -7.27
CA GLU A 47 5.46 -2.44 -6.47
C GLU A 47 4.20 -2.17 -7.29
N VAL A 48 3.06 -2.02 -6.62
CA VAL A 48 1.81 -1.54 -7.22
C VAL A 48 1.27 -0.39 -6.40
N LEU A 49 0.85 0.69 -7.04
CA LEU A 49 0.06 1.75 -6.43
C LEU A 49 -1.41 1.52 -6.73
N VAL A 50 -2.21 1.41 -5.68
CA VAL A 50 -3.65 1.24 -5.78
C VAL A 50 -4.34 2.50 -5.29
N LYS A 51 -5.32 3.00 -6.07
CA LYS A 51 -6.28 3.98 -5.61
C LYS A 51 -7.39 3.26 -4.86
N ILE A 52 -7.53 3.55 -3.58
CA ILE A 52 -8.51 2.87 -2.71
C ILE A 52 -9.92 3.29 -3.10
N THR A 53 -10.80 2.30 -3.32
CA THR A 53 -12.23 2.50 -3.56
C THR A 53 -13.04 2.22 -2.31
N MET A 54 -12.59 1.26 -1.48
CA MET A 54 -13.23 0.91 -0.22
C MET A 54 -12.21 0.38 0.79
N SER A 55 -12.42 0.72 2.04
CA SER A 55 -11.78 0.06 3.19
C SER A 55 -12.76 -0.05 4.34
N THR A 56 -12.86 -1.21 4.95
CA THR A 56 -13.74 -1.45 6.11
C THR A 56 -12.98 -1.31 7.42
N ILE A 57 -13.72 -1.04 8.49
CA ILE A 57 -13.16 -0.94 9.84
C ILE A 57 -13.26 -2.31 10.50
N CYS A 58 -12.13 -2.97 10.69
CA CYS A 58 -12.04 -4.19 11.44
C CYS A 58 -12.07 -3.92 12.96
N ARG A 59 -12.48 -4.91 13.73
CA ARG A 59 -12.41 -4.80 15.20
C ARG A 59 -10.98 -4.58 15.72
N SER A 60 -9.98 -5.07 15.02
CA SER A 60 -8.57 -4.86 15.36
C SER A 60 -8.15 -3.39 15.23
N ASP A 61 -8.71 -2.62 14.29
CA ASP A 61 -8.49 -1.17 14.20
C ASP A 61 -9.02 -0.45 15.43
N ILE A 62 -10.21 -0.86 15.91
CA ILE A 62 -10.81 -0.33 17.13
C ILE A 62 -9.93 -0.64 18.35
N HIS A 63 -9.37 -1.86 18.44
CA HIS A 63 -8.45 -2.23 19.52
C HIS A 63 -7.15 -1.41 19.48
N SER A 64 -6.61 -1.14 18.30
CA SER A 64 -5.46 -0.26 18.12
C SER A 64 -5.80 1.16 18.57
N TYR A 65 -6.94 1.72 18.12
CA TYR A 65 -7.41 3.04 18.51
C TYR A 65 -7.59 3.19 20.03
N LEU A 66 -8.15 2.20 20.68
CA LEU A 66 -8.37 2.19 22.14
C LEU A 66 -7.09 1.87 22.94
N GLY A 67 -5.97 1.58 22.30
CA GLY A 67 -4.72 1.20 22.96
C GLY A 67 -4.74 -0.20 23.60
N HIS A 68 -5.73 -1.02 23.28
CA HIS A 68 -5.79 -2.42 23.76
C HIS A 68 -4.80 -3.32 23.01
N ARG A 69 -4.34 -2.90 21.84
CA ARG A 69 -3.35 -3.58 21.02
C ARG A 69 -2.26 -2.57 20.64
N PRO A 70 -0.97 -2.88 20.87
CA PRO A 70 0.12 -2.03 20.39
C PRO A 70 0.07 -1.90 18.87
N ASN A 71 0.19 -0.68 18.38
CA ASN A 71 0.29 -0.36 16.96
C ASN A 71 1.27 0.78 16.77
N PRO A 72 2.19 0.71 15.79
CA PRO A 72 3.07 1.83 15.48
C PRO A 72 2.26 3.11 15.21
N CYS A 73 2.70 4.22 15.78
CA CYS A 73 2.07 5.53 15.57
C CYS A 73 3.14 6.64 15.54
N PRO A 74 2.95 7.69 14.74
CA PRO A 74 1.80 7.91 13.87
C PRO A 74 1.74 6.93 12.69
N GLY A 75 0.53 6.42 12.38
CA GLY A 75 0.29 5.44 11.33
C GLY A 75 -1.05 5.64 10.63
N ILE A 76 -1.29 4.88 9.56
CA ILE A 76 -2.57 4.80 8.86
C ILE A 76 -3.16 3.44 9.16
N LEU A 77 -4.33 3.39 9.81
CA LEU A 77 -5.03 2.13 10.08
C LEU A 77 -5.79 1.64 8.84
N GLY A 78 -6.47 0.50 8.99
CA GLY A 78 -7.21 -0.16 7.91
C GLY A 78 -6.37 -1.17 7.14
N HIS A 79 -6.89 -2.38 7.03
CA HIS A 79 -6.21 -3.50 6.36
C HIS A 79 -7.19 -4.38 5.57
N GLU A 80 -8.47 -4.04 5.57
CA GLU A 80 -9.50 -4.63 4.71
C GLU A 80 -9.74 -3.66 3.54
N ILE A 81 -9.05 -3.87 2.41
CA ILE A 81 -8.86 -2.84 1.39
C ILE A 81 -9.20 -3.37 0.01
N ILE A 82 -9.99 -2.59 -0.73
CA ILE A 82 -10.26 -2.77 -2.16
C ILE A 82 -9.80 -1.51 -2.89
N GLY A 83 -9.27 -1.69 -4.07
CA GLY A 83 -8.96 -0.54 -4.91
C GLY A 83 -8.70 -0.91 -6.36
N VAL A 84 -8.41 0.10 -7.15
CA VAL A 84 -8.10 -0.01 -8.58
C VAL A 84 -6.63 0.30 -8.79
N ILE A 85 -5.93 -0.53 -9.54
CA ILE A 85 -4.52 -0.32 -9.88
C ILE A 85 -4.36 1.00 -10.63
N ASP A 86 -3.59 1.92 -10.05
CA ASP A 86 -3.25 3.23 -10.62
C ASP A 86 -1.89 3.20 -11.31
N GLN A 87 -0.90 2.51 -10.72
CA GLN A 87 0.41 2.24 -11.31
C GLN A 87 0.84 0.81 -10.97
N ILE A 88 1.59 0.16 -11.87
CA ILE A 88 2.08 -1.20 -11.69
C ILE A 88 3.54 -1.28 -12.16
N GLY A 89 4.40 -1.87 -11.34
CA GLY A 89 5.80 -2.10 -11.65
C GLY A 89 6.00 -3.18 -12.72
N GLU A 90 7.06 -3.06 -13.47
CA GLU A 90 7.33 -3.86 -14.68
C GLU A 90 7.42 -5.38 -14.42
N THR A 91 7.78 -5.80 -13.20
CA THR A 91 7.91 -7.21 -12.85
C THR A 91 6.60 -7.87 -12.42
N ILE A 92 5.55 -7.08 -12.15
CA ILE A 92 4.25 -7.59 -11.70
C ILE A 92 3.31 -7.69 -12.90
N THR A 93 3.09 -8.91 -13.37
CA THR A 93 2.31 -9.19 -14.59
C THR A 93 1.07 -10.04 -14.34
N HIS A 94 1.01 -10.73 -13.20
CA HIS A 94 -0.09 -11.66 -12.87
C HIS A 94 -0.41 -11.60 -11.38
N ASP A 95 -1.64 -11.94 -11.04
CA ASP A 95 -2.08 -12.13 -9.67
C ASP A 95 -1.64 -13.50 -9.11
N MET A 96 -1.94 -13.76 -7.83
CA MET A 96 -1.57 -15.02 -7.15
C MET A 96 -2.26 -16.27 -7.74
N ARG A 97 -3.27 -16.13 -8.61
CA ARG A 97 -3.92 -17.23 -9.34
C ARG A 97 -3.39 -17.41 -10.76
N GLY A 98 -2.55 -16.48 -11.23
CA GLY A 98 -2.04 -16.45 -12.59
C GLY A 98 -2.92 -15.65 -13.57
N ASP A 99 -3.89 -14.89 -13.09
CA ASP A 99 -4.67 -13.98 -13.92
C ASP A 99 -3.86 -12.72 -14.24
N PRO A 100 -3.87 -12.21 -15.48
CA PRO A 100 -3.07 -11.05 -15.85
C PRO A 100 -3.54 -9.80 -15.10
N LEU A 101 -2.56 -9.00 -14.64
CA LEU A 101 -2.78 -7.72 -13.96
C LEU A 101 -2.37 -6.54 -14.83
N GLY A 102 -3.13 -5.44 -14.74
CA GLY A 102 -2.85 -4.19 -15.41
C GLY A 102 -3.48 -2.98 -14.69
N VAL A 103 -3.07 -1.80 -15.11
CA VAL A 103 -3.69 -0.54 -14.65
C VAL A 103 -5.19 -0.56 -14.98
N GLY A 104 -6.00 -0.19 -14.00
CA GLY A 104 -7.46 -0.23 -14.08
C GLY A 104 -8.11 -1.50 -13.51
N ASP A 105 -7.34 -2.54 -13.22
CA ASP A 105 -7.87 -3.74 -12.59
C ASP A 105 -8.25 -3.49 -11.13
N ARG A 106 -9.38 -4.04 -10.72
CA ARG A 106 -9.87 -4.00 -9.35
C ARG A 106 -9.27 -5.16 -8.56
N VAL A 107 -8.63 -4.84 -7.44
CA VAL A 107 -7.83 -5.80 -6.66
C VAL A 107 -8.08 -5.69 -5.15
N THR A 108 -7.82 -6.80 -4.47
CA THR A 108 -7.50 -6.88 -3.04
C THR A 108 -6.18 -7.62 -2.88
N TRP A 109 -5.65 -7.68 -1.67
CA TRP A 109 -4.34 -8.30 -1.43
C TRP A 109 -4.24 -8.86 -0.01
N THR A 110 -3.24 -9.68 0.24
CA THR A 110 -3.00 -10.25 1.56
C THR A 110 -2.70 -9.15 2.59
N GLU A 111 -3.27 -9.27 3.78
CA GLU A 111 -3.09 -8.33 4.89
C GLU A 111 -1.62 -8.21 5.32
N TYR A 112 -0.84 -9.26 5.07
CA TYR A 112 0.56 -9.36 5.43
C TYR A 112 1.46 -9.46 4.20
N PHE A 113 2.68 -8.93 4.35
CA PHE A 113 3.79 -9.15 3.45
C PHE A 113 5.07 -9.38 4.26
N HIS A 114 6.10 -9.89 3.65
CA HIS A 114 7.40 -10.05 4.31
C HIS A 114 8.48 -9.29 3.55
N ASP A 115 9.39 -8.70 4.30
CA ASP A 115 10.50 -7.92 3.76
C ASP A 115 11.77 -8.78 3.77
N GLY A 116 12.37 -8.95 2.59
CA GLY A 116 13.61 -9.70 2.40
C GLY A 116 13.47 -11.23 2.51
N PRO A 117 14.62 -11.93 2.36
CA PRO A 117 14.69 -13.39 2.47
C PRO A 117 14.29 -13.88 3.85
N SER A 118 13.52 -14.96 3.89
CA SER A 118 13.07 -15.58 5.15
C SER A 118 13.15 -17.09 5.09
N TYR A 119 13.77 -17.69 6.09
CA TYR A 119 13.84 -19.14 6.21
C TYR A 119 12.45 -19.79 6.18
N TYR A 120 11.50 -19.19 6.87
CA TYR A 120 10.15 -19.74 6.92
C TYR A 120 9.37 -19.53 5.62
N ALA A 121 9.48 -18.37 4.98
CA ALA A 121 8.80 -18.09 3.72
C ALA A 121 9.43 -18.90 2.57
N ASP A 122 10.75 -18.86 2.44
CA ASP A 122 11.43 -19.37 1.24
C ASP A 122 11.61 -20.90 1.25
N ILE A 123 11.77 -21.50 2.45
CA ILE A 123 12.06 -22.95 2.58
C ILE A 123 10.82 -23.74 3.01
N HIS A 124 9.93 -23.16 3.80
CA HIS A 124 8.79 -23.86 4.39
C HIS A 124 7.44 -23.42 3.86
N ASP A 125 7.40 -22.45 2.93
CA ASP A 125 6.16 -21.85 2.41
C ASP A 125 5.23 -21.34 3.56
N MET A 126 5.86 -20.69 4.54
CA MET A 126 5.18 -20.13 5.72
C MET A 126 5.50 -18.64 5.87
N PRO A 127 5.08 -17.78 4.91
CA PRO A 127 5.38 -16.36 4.95
C PRO A 127 4.88 -15.66 6.22
N GLN A 128 3.77 -16.14 6.81
CA GLN A 128 3.23 -15.63 8.07
C GLN A 128 4.14 -15.84 9.29
N LYS A 129 5.24 -16.59 9.16
CA LYS A 129 6.27 -16.81 10.19
C LYS A 129 7.60 -16.14 9.86
N SER A 130 7.64 -15.35 8.82
CA SER A 130 8.83 -14.59 8.45
C SER A 130 9.26 -13.65 9.56
N GLU A 131 10.57 -13.52 9.79
CA GLU A 131 11.16 -12.58 10.73
C GLU A 131 10.90 -11.11 10.28
N GLY A 132 10.79 -10.89 8.97
CA GLY A 132 10.47 -9.60 8.35
C GLY A 132 8.97 -9.40 8.10
N LEU A 133 8.09 -10.11 8.81
CA LEU A 133 6.65 -9.97 8.61
C LEU A 133 6.17 -8.57 8.94
N ARG A 134 5.53 -7.93 7.97
CA ARG A 134 4.88 -6.62 8.09
C ARG A 134 3.39 -6.74 7.77
N LYS A 135 2.62 -5.74 8.17
CA LYS A 135 1.17 -5.76 8.03
C LYS A 135 0.65 -4.39 7.58
N TYR A 136 -0.21 -4.39 6.57
CA TYR A 136 -0.94 -3.18 6.20
C TYR A 136 -1.76 -2.64 7.37
N GLY A 137 -1.80 -1.32 7.52
CA GLY A 137 -2.45 -0.67 8.67
C GLY A 137 -1.63 -0.70 9.97
N HIS A 138 -0.38 -1.17 9.94
CA HIS A 138 0.48 -1.33 11.11
C HIS A 138 1.90 -0.81 10.90
N ASP A 139 2.09 0.16 10.00
CA ASP A 139 3.38 0.80 9.75
C ASP A 139 3.36 2.29 10.11
N LEU A 140 4.56 2.86 10.33
CA LEU A 140 4.73 4.28 10.56
C LEU A 140 4.47 5.07 9.28
N VAL A 141 3.63 6.11 9.36
CA VAL A 141 3.32 6.96 8.21
C VAL A 141 4.46 7.90 7.82
N ALA A 142 5.43 8.10 8.71
CA ALA A 142 6.57 9.00 8.46
C ALA A 142 7.61 8.44 7.49
N GLU A 143 7.56 7.12 7.21
CA GLU A 143 8.50 6.43 6.33
C GLU A 143 7.92 6.29 4.91
N ASP A 144 8.78 6.31 3.91
CA ASP A 144 8.41 6.03 2.51
C ASP A 144 8.28 4.51 2.29
N PRO A 145 7.20 4.06 1.61
CA PRO A 145 6.05 4.83 1.15
C PRO A 145 5.08 5.16 2.30
N HIS A 146 4.52 6.38 2.30
CA HIS A 146 3.62 6.82 3.38
C HIS A 146 2.30 6.04 3.47
N PHE A 147 1.84 5.50 2.34
CA PHE A 147 0.51 4.90 2.20
C PHE A 147 0.57 3.37 2.35
N LEU A 148 0.65 2.88 3.59
CA LEU A 148 0.63 1.44 3.92
C LEU A 148 -0.56 1.05 4.80
N GLY A 149 -1.70 1.74 4.62
CA GLY A 149 -2.94 1.44 5.33
C GLY A 149 -4.17 1.89 4.54
N GLY A 150 -5.32 1.30 4.89
CA GLY A 150 -6.56 1.43 4.11
C GLY A 150 -7.31 2.74 4.28
N PHE A 151 -7.06 3.50 5.36
CA PHE A 151 -7.79 4.75 5.58
C PHE A 151 -7.09 5.92 4.88
N ALA A 152 -6.92 5.80 3.56
CA ALA A 152 -6.24 6.76 2.71
C ALA A 152 -6.80 6.77 1.27
N ASP A 153 -6.37 7.74 0.46
CA ASP A 153 -6.72 7.79 -0.96
C ASP A 153 -5.98 6.71 -1.78
N TYR A 154 -4.79 6.28 -1.31
CA TYR A 154 -3.91 5.31 -1.99
C TYR A 154 -3.35 4.27 -1.01
N CYS A 155 -2.90 3.13 -1.56
CA CYS A 155 -2.07 2.16 -0.87
C CYS A 155 -1.01 1.61 -1.82
N TYR A 156 0.25 1.54 -1.37
CA TYR A 156 1.30 0.80 -2.07
C TYR A 156 1.22 -0.66 -1.70
N ILE A 157 1.19 -1.53 -2.69
CA ILE A 157 1.38 -2.96 -2.50
C ILE A 157 2.86 -3.25 -2.68
N LEU A 158 3.50 -3.69 -1.62
CA LEU A 158 4.94 -3.93 -1.55
C LEU A 158 5.28 -5.38 -1.97
N PRO A 159 6.55 -5.65 -2.33
CA PRO A 159 7.01 -7.00 -2.63
C PRO A 159 6.67 -8.00 -1.52
N GLY A 160 6.41 -9.26 -1.88
CA GLY A 160 6.00 -10.30 -0.94
C GLY A 160 4.50 -10.31 -0.60
N THR A 161 3.72 -9.38 -1.16
CA THR A 161 2.26 -9.34 -1.01
C THR A 161 1.58 -10.17 -2.09
N GLY A 162 0.66 -11.04 -1.71
CA GLY A 162 -0.22 -11.75 -2.66
C GLY A 162 -1.34 -10.84 -3.12
N ILE A 163 -1.37 -10.54 -4.42
CA ILE A 163 -2.43 -9.72 -5.05
C ILE A 163 -3.48 -10.63 -5.66
N LEU A 164 -4.76 -10.26 -5.53
CA LEU A 164 -5.88 -10.98 -6.11
C LEU A 164 -6.74 -10.03 -6.93
N LYS A 165 -6.89 -10.32 -8.21
CA LYS A 165 -7.84 -9.63 -9.09
C LYS A 165 -9.26 -10.02 -8.73
N LEU A 166 -10.11 -9.03 -8.52
CA LEU A 166 -11.52 -9.26 -8.17
C LEU A 166 -12.35 -9.45 -9.44
N PRO A 167 -13.26 -10.45 -9.45
CA PRO A 167 -14.22 -10.62 -10.52
C PRO A 167 -15.24 -9.45 -10.55
N GLU A 168 -15.83 -9.21 -11.73
CA GLU A 168 -16.75 -8.08 -11.91
C GLU A 168 -18.10 -8.25 -11.18
N ASP A 169 -18.49 -9.47 -10.90
CA ASP A 169 -19.77 -9.83 -10.28
C ASP A 169 -19.79 -9.75 -8.74
N ILE A 170 -18.65 -9.45 -8.10
CA ILE A 170 -18.60 -9.18 -6.67
C ILE A 170 -18.48 -7.66 -6.43
N SER A 171 -19.30 -7.13 -5.54
CA SER A 171 -19.23 -5.70 -5.17
C SER A 171 -18.06 -5.40 -4.24
N ASP A 172 -17.68 -4.12 -4.08
CA ASP A 172 -16.63 -3.71 -3.15
C ASP A 172 -17.05 -3.99 -1.69
N GLU A 173 -18.35 -3.84 -1.36
CA GLU A 173 -18.89 -4.12 -0.02
C GLU A 173 -18.79 -5.61 0.34
N GLU A 174 -18.97 -6.50 -0.62
CA GLU A 174 -18.83 -7.93 -0.42
C GLU A 174 -17.36 -8.36 -0.35
N ALA A 175 -16.51 -7.70 -1.14
CA ALA A 175 -15.09 -8.05 -1.26
C ALA A 175 -14.23 -7.46 -0.14
N ALA A 176 -14.55 -6.28 0.41
CA ALA A 176 -13.69 -5.59 1.37
C ALA A 176 -13.31 -6.42 2.61
N PRO A 177 -14.21 -7.23 3.24
CA PRO A 177 -13.85 -8.03 4.40
C PRO A 177 -13.12 -9.35 4.06
N LEU A 178 -12.91 -9.69 2.76
CA LEU A 178 -12.40 -11.00 2.36
C LEU A 178 -10.99 -11.29 2.90
N ASN A 179 -10.11 -10.30 2.88
CA ASN A 179 -8.71 -10.50 3.26
C ASN A 179 -8.44 -10.50 4.78
N CYS A 180 -9.44 -10.25 5.60
CA CYS A 180 -9.36 -10.35 7.06
C CYS A 180 -10.60 -11.04 7.65
N GLY A 181 -11.73 -10.36 7.75
CA GLY A 181 -12.90 -10.82 8.48
C GLY A 181 -13.52 -12.12 7.96
N VAL A 182 -13.37 -12.43 6.67
CA VAL A 182 -13.87 -13.69 6.08
C VAL A 182 -12.79 -14.77 6.04
N ALA A 183 -11.53 -14.39 5.79
CA ALA A 183 -10.41 -15.33 5.68
C ALA A 183 -9.92 -15.86 7.05
N THR A 184 -10.25 -15.19 8.15
CA THR A 184 -9.90 -15.59 9.53
C THR A 184 -10.92 -16.61 10.08
#